data_416640f1dfc8146572383276bdbbdef8
#
_entry.id   416640f1dfc8146572383276bdbbdef8
#
_cell.length_a   1.000
_cell.length_b   1.000
_cell.length_c   1.000
_cell.angle_alpha   90.00
_cell.angle_beta   90.00
_cell.angle_gamma   90.00
#
_symmetry.space_group_name_H-M   'P 1'
#
loop_
_entity.id
_entity.type
_entity.pdbx_description
1 polymer ?
#
loop_
_entity_poly.entity_id
_entity_poly.type
_entity_poly.pdbx_seq_one_letter_code
_entity_poly.pdbx_strand_id
1 'polypeptide(L)'
;MFFRNLTLFRFPSSLDFAELEPRLAECALKPVGALELSSRGFVSPFGRDGEALSHRIADAIWLSVGTEDKLLPGAVVNDLLSRKLEEIEKKEGRKPGGRARKRLKEDLVHELLPRAFVRPGRTDALLDLGHGLCIVDSSSRKSAENVVSEIRHALGSFPALPVNAEVAPRSVLTGWIAGEPLPEGLSLGDECELKDAADKGAVVKCQRQELQGDEIAKHLESGKQVTRLALTLDDHVSFVLGEDLVVRKFKLLDGAVDSLESTERDDLRAELDARFALMAAEAKRLFSVLEPALKLSRAED
;
A
#
# COMPACT_ATOMS: atom_id res chain seq x y z
N MET A 1 -9.06 1.55 12.87
CA MET A 1 -9.04 1.10 11.47
C MET A 1 -7.89 0.13 11.32
N PHE A 2 -8.05 -0.97 10.60
CA PHE A 2 -6.97 -1.94 10.38
C PHE A 2 -6.39 -1.77 8.98
N PHE A 3 -5.10 -2.06 8.80
CA PHE A 3 -4.47 -2.11 7.49
C PHE A 3 -5.12 -3.21 6.66
N ARG A 4 -5.26 -2.96 5.37
CA ARG A 4 -5.81 -3.91 4.40
C ARG A 4 -4.76 -4.51 3.49
N ASN A 5 -3.65 -3.81 3.34
CA ASN A 5 -2.54 -4.26 2.52
C ASN A 5 -1.23 -3.93 3.23
N LEU A 6 -0.22 -4.78 3.05
CA LEU A 6 1.08 -4.55 3.65
C LEU A 6 2.13 -4.56 2.53
N THR A 7 2.70 -3.40 2.24
CA THR A 7 3.92 -3.28 1.45
C THR A 7 5.07 -3.00 2.41
N LEU A 8 6.09 -3.85 2.34
CA LEU A 8 7.14 -3.95 3.35
C LEU A 8 8.44 -3.30 2.88
N PHE A 9 9.06 -2.53 3.77
CA PHE A 9 10.39 -1.93 3.59
C PHE A 9 11.24 -2.22 4.82
N ARG A 10 12.54 -2.38 4.62
CA ARG A 10 13.54 -2.51 5.69
C ARG A 10 14.29 -1.20 5.88
N PHE A 11 14.53 -0.85 7.14
CA PHE A 11 15.40 0.26 7.52
C PHE A 11 16.33 -0.16 8.67
N PRO A 12 17.51 0.47 8.83
CA PRO A 12 18.43 0.17 9.93
C PRO A 12 17.80 0.42 11.30
N SER A 13 17.94 -0.54 12.22
CA SER A 13 17.40 -0.43 13.59
C SER A 13 18.10 0.66 14.43
N SER A 14 19.26 1.12 13.97
CA SER A 14 20.04 2.20 14.61
C SER A 14 19.46 3.62 14.41
N LEU A 15 18.39 3.77 13.61
CA LEU A 15 17.76 5.08 13.41
C LEU A 15 17.10 5.61 14.67
N ASP A 16 17.36 6.89 14.96
CA ASP A 16 16.77 7.60 16.10
C ASP A 16 15.45 8.29 15.70
N PHE A 17 14.42 8.07 16.48
CA PHE A 17 13.08 8.64 16.33
C PHE A 17 12.69 9.57 17.50
N ALA A 18 13.66 10.03 18.30
CA ALA A 18 13.37 10.90 19.45
C ALA A 18 12.72 12.23 19.03
N GLU A 19 13.20 12.84 17.94
CA GLU A 19 12.70 14.10 17.40
C GLU A 19 11.62 13.89 16.29
N LEU A 20 10.94 12.75 16.27
CA LEU A 20 10.00 12.42 15.19
C LEU A 20 8.84 13.42 15.13
N GLU A 21 8.12 13.65 16.23
CA GLU A 21 6.91 14.48 16.24
C GLU A 21 7.16 15.94 15.80
N PRO A 22 8.18 16.66 16.29
CA PRO A 22 8.52 17.99 15.77
C PRO A 22 8.81 18.01 14.27
N ARG A 23 9.54 17.00 13.76
CA ARG A 23 9.87 16.90 12.33
C ARG A 23 8.65 16.59 11.47
N LEU A 24 7.73 15.78 11.96
CA LEU A 24 6.46 15.54 11.28
C LEU A 24 5.61 16.83 11.20
N ALA A 25 5.61 17.63 12.27
CA ALA A 25 4.88 18.90 12.32
C ALA A 25 5.38 19.91 11.28
N GLU A 26 6.67 19.97 11.00
CA GLU A 26 7.22 20.80 9.91
C GLU A 26 6.75 20.34 8.53
N CYS A 27 6.48 19.04 8.38
CA CYS A 27 6.01 18.39 7.15
C CYS A 27 4.51 18.05 7.19
N ALA A 28 3.71 18.71 8.05
CA ALA A 28 2.27 18.50 8.11
C ALA A 28 1.60 18.85 6.78
N LEU A 29 0.52 18.13 6.45
CA LEU A 29 -0.25 18.36 5.23
C LEU A 29 -0.76 19.81 5.18
N LYS A 30 -0.40 20.50 4.13
CA LYS A 30 -0.93 21.83 3.80
C LYS A 30 -1.97 21.70 2.69
N PRO A 31 -3.04 22.52 2.72
CA PRO A 31 -4.02 22.52 1.65
C PRO A 31 -3.37 22.71 0.27
N VAL A 32 -3.85 21.96 -0.73
CA VAL A 32 -3.33 22.07 -2.09
C VAL A 32 -3.52 23.47 -2.65
N GLY A 33 -2.43 24.09 -3.13
CA GLY A 33 -2.42 25.43 -3.68
C GLY A 33 -3.30 25.57 -4.94
N ALA A 34 -3.68 26.80 -5.28
CA ALA A 34 -4.58 27.07 -6.41
C ALA A 34 -4.12 26.46 -7.74
N LEU A 35 -2.81 26.52 -8.01
CA LEU A 35 -2.19 26.03 -9.25
C LEU A 35 -1.42 24.72 -9.08
N GLU A 36 -1.48 24.11 -7.90
CA GLU A 36 -0.87 22.80 -7.64
C GLU A 36 -1.84 21.66 -8.01
N LEU A 37 -1.31 20.54 -8.49
CA LEU A 37 -2.09 19.36 -8.81
C LEU A 37 -2.36 18.49 -7.56
N SER A 38 -1.43 18.50 -6.61
CA SER A 38 -1.53 17.73 -5.38
C SER A 38 -0.65 18.33 -4.29
N SER A 39 -1.02 18.08 -3.04
CA SER A 39 -0.19 18.29 -1.86
C SER A 39 -0.09 17.01 -1.06
N ARG A 40 0.96 16.88 -0.26
CA ARG A 40 1.20 15.76 0.65
C ARG A 40 1.81 16.25 1.93
N GLY A 41 1.61 15.50 3.01
CA GLY A 41 2.20 15.76 4.30
C GLY A 41 1.59 14.87 5.37
N PHE A 42 2.09 14.99 6.59
CA PHE A 42 1.59 14.19 7.70
C PHE A 42 0.26 14.70 8.22
N VAL A 43 -0.59 13.76 8.62
CA VAL A 43 -1.88 14.01 9.26
C VAL A 43 -2.00 13.12 10.49
N SER A 44 -2.86 13.51 11.43
CA SER A 44 -3.06 12.70 12.63
C SER A 44 -3.56 11.29 12.31
N PRO A 45 -2.96 10.24 12.89
CA PRO A 45 -3.49 8.88 12.79
C PRO A 45 -4.85 8.72 13.45
N PHE A 46 -5.23 9.61 14.37
CA PHE A 46 -6.52 9.60 15.06
C PHE A 46 -7.65 10.31 14.31
N GLY A 47 -7.39 10.82 13.11
CA GLY A 47 -8.38 11.53 12.30
C GLY A 47 -8.25 13.05 12.38
N ARG A 48 -9.31 13.76 11.97
CA ARG A 48 -9.26 15.23 11.79
C ARG A 48 -9.10 16.01 13.09
N ASP A 49 -9.58 15.48 14.19
CA ASP A 49 -9.56 16.14 15.48
C ASP A 49 -8.34 15.77 16.34
N GLY A 50 -7.45 14.93 15.79
CA GLY A 50 -6.23 14.52 16.46
C GLY A 50 -5.12 15.58 16.30
N GLU A 51 -4.43 15.92 17.37
CA GLU A 51 -3.32 16.87 17.36
C GLU A 51 -1.98 16.19 17.02
N ALA A 52 -1.77 14.98 17.57
CA ALA A 52 -0.52 14.22 17.36
C ALA A 52 -0.45 13.66 15.95
N LEU A 53 0.71 13.76 15.29
CA LEU A 53 0.98 13.26 13.93
C LEU A 53 1.58 11.85 13.93
N SER A 54 1.97 11.36 15.09
CA SER A 54 2.40 9.99 15.31
C SER A 54 1.73 9.39 16.54
N HIS A 55 1.69 8.06 16.60
CA HIS A 55 1.25 7.33 17.78
C HIS A 55 2.19 6.18 18.04
N ARG A 56 2.73 6.10 19.25
CA ARG A 56 3.71 5.09 19.63
C ARG A 56 3.15 4.16 20.70
N ILE A 57 3.24 2.85 20.43
CA ILE A 57 2.96 1.80 21.41
C ILE A 57 4.18 0.86 21.43
N ALA A 58 4.90 0.80 22.55
CA ALA A 58 6.13 0.03 22.71
C ALA A 58 7.16 0.42 21.62
N ASP A 59 7.51 -0.54 20.75
CA ASP A 59 8.45 -0.41 19.64
C ASP A 59 7.74 -0.18 18.28
N ALA A 60 6.42 0.03 18.28
CA ALA A 60 5.64 0.31 17.09
C ALA A 60 5.23 1.79 17.04
N ILE A 61 5.42 2.43 15.87
CA ILE A 61 4.98 3.81 15.62
C ILE A 61 4.00 3.81 14.45
N TRP A 62 2.82 4.39 14.68
CA TRP A 62 1.82 4.63 13.64
C TRP A 62 1.94 6.05 13.10
N LEU A 63 2.00 6.16 11.78
CA LEU A 63 2.05 7.40 11.02
C LEU A 63 0.96 7.42 9.97
N SER A 64 0.53 8.61 9.57
CA SER A 64 -0.42 8.76 8.47
C SER A 64 0.04 9.87 7.53
N VAL A 65 0.15 9.55 6.25
CA VAL A 65 0.42 10.52 5.20
C VAL A 65 -0.90 10.86 4.51
N GLY A 66 -1.29 12.13 4.61
CA GLY A 66 -2.42 12.71 3.91
C GLY A 66 -2.03 13.18 2.52
N THR A 67 -2.98 13.16 1.61
CA THR A 67 -2.86 13.75 0.27
C THR A 67 -4.09 14.55 -0.08
N GLU A 68 -3.92 15.60 -0.85
CA GLU A 68 -4.99 16.32 -1.52
C GLU A 68 -4.67 16.38 -3.01
N ASP A 69 -5.47 15.67 -3.81
CA ASP A 69 -5.30 15.60 -5.27
C ASP A 69 -6.42 16.38 -5.96
N LYS A 70 -6.08 17.29 -6.86
CA LYS A 70 -7.07 17.95 -7.70
C LYS A 70 -7.58 17.01 -8.78
N LEU A 71 -8.90 16.86 -8.83
CA LEU A 71 -9.57 16.04 -9.84
C LEU A 71 -9.75 16.85 -11.13
N LEU A 72 -8.87 16.61 -12.08
CA LEU A 72 -8.94 17.19 -13.42
C LEU A 72 -8.89 16.06 -14.47
N PRO A 73 -10.05 15.45 -14.82
CA PRO A 73 -10.10 14.34 -15.76
C PRO A 73 -9.54 14.75 -17.12
N GLY A 74 -8.59 13.97 -17.65
CA GLY A 74 -7.98 14.26 -18.96
C GLY A 74 -8.98 14.32 -20.11
N ALA A 75 -10.09 13.58 -20.01
CA ALA A 75 -11.20 13.64 -20.99
C ALA A 75 -11.83 15.03 -21.05
N VAL A 76 -12.08 15.67 -19.89
CA VAL A 76 -12.65 17.02 -19.80
C VAL A 76 -11.70 18.06 -20.41
N VAL A 77 -10.41 17.98 -20.04
CA VAL A 77 -9.38 18.87 -20.60
C VAL A 77 -9.27 18.71 -22.13
N ASN A 78 -9.31 17.47 -22.63
CA ASN A 78 -9.20 17.20 -24.07
C ASN A 78 -10.45 17.66 -24.84
N ASP A 79 -11.66 17.53 -24.28
CA ASP A 79 -12.90 18.04 -24.90
C ASP A 79 -12.86 19.56 -25.02
N LEU A 80 -12.52 20.27 -23.94
CA LEU A 80 -12.38 21.71 -23.94
C LEU A 80 -11.27 22.20 -24.91
N LEU A 81 -10.16 21.46 -24.95
CA LEU A 81 -9.09 21.74 -25.91
C LEU A 81 -9.59 21.61 -27.36
N SER A 82 -10.34 20.55 -27.66
CA SER A 82 -10.90 20.35 -29.01
C SER A 82 -11.82 21.51 -29.42
N ARG A 83 -12.72 21.94 -28.54
CA ARG A 83 -13.60 23.08 -28.77
C ARG A 83 -12.80 24.38 -29.03
N LYS A 84 -11.79 24.68 -28.20
CA LYS A 84 -10.92 25.85 -28.40
C LYS A 84 -10.16 25.78 -29.74
N LEU A 85 -9.69 24.60 -30.12
CA LEU A 85 -8.99 24.42 -31.42
C LEU A 85 -9.93 24.65 -32.62
N GLU A 86 -11.18 24.18 -32.54
CA GLU A 86 -12.21 24.43 -33.57
C GLU A 86 -12.55 25.93 -33.68
N GLU A 87 -12.66 26.63 -32.56
CA GLU A 87 -12.89 28.08 -32.56
C GLU A 87 -11.75 28.84 -33.21
N ILE A 88 -10.49 28.47 -32.93
CA ILE A 88 -9.31 29.07 -33.54
C ILE A 88 -9.27 28.77 -35.04
N GLU A 89 -9.55 27.52 -35.46
CA GLU A 89 -9.60 27.15 -36.86
C GLU A 89 -10.67 27.94 -37.63
N LYS A 90 -11.84 28.18 -37.05
CA LYS A 90 -12.91 28.99 -37.64
C LYS A 90 -12.52 30.45 -37.78
N LYS A 91 -11.72 31.01 -36.83
CA LYS A 91 -11.28 32.39 -36.82
C LYS A 91 -10.06 32.65 -37.73
N GLU A 92 -9.10 31.72 -37.73
CA GLU A 92 -7.80 31.89 -38.39
C GLU A 92 -7.69 31.13 -39.74
N GLY A 93 -8.68 30.29 -40.06
CA GLY A 93 -8.71 29.49 -41.29
C GLY A 93 -7.71 28.33 -41.31
N ARG A 94 -6.99 28.07 -40.21
CA ARG A 94 -5.99 26.99 -40.08
C ARG A 94 -5.97 26.38 -38.69
N LYS A 95 -5.63 25.08 -38.63
CA LYS A 95 -5.44 24.40 -37.36
C LYS A 95 -4.12 24.82 -36.68
N PRO A 96 -4.15 25.07 -35.34
CA PRO A 96 -2.93 25.33 -34.59
C PRO A 96 -1.97 24.12 -34.63
N GLY A 97 -0.68 24.41 -34.83
CA GLY A 97 0.38 23.39 -34.85
C GLY A 97 0.63 22.78 -33.48
N GLY A 98 1.41 21.69 -33.41
CA GLY A 98 1.62 20.90 -32.23
C GLY A 98 2.10 21.70 -31.00
N ARG A 99 2.98 22.68 -31.18
CA ARG A 99 3.46 23.55 -30.07
C ARG A 99 2.33 24.42 -29.52
N ALA A 100 1.55 25.04 -30.39
CA ALA A 100 0.41 25.87 -30.00
C ALA A 100 -0.66 25.06 -29.29
N ARG A 101 -0.95 23.83 -29.74
CA ARG A 101 -1.85 22.90 -29.09
C ARG A 101 -1.38 22.52 -27.69
N LYS A 102 -0.08 22.27 -27.51
CA LYS A 102 0.48 21.96 -26.19
C LYS A 102 0.30 23.12 -25.21
N ARG A 103 0.65 24.34 -25.66
CA ARG A 103 0.48 25.56 -24.87
C ARG A 103 -0.98 25.81 -24.48
N LEU A 104 -1.90 25.70 -25.45
CA LEU A 104 -3.33 25.84 -25.19
C LEU A 104 -3.84 24.79 -24.13
N LYS A 105 -3.29 23.59 -24.16
CA LYS A 105 -3.63 22.57 -23.14
C LYS A 105 -3.10 22.96 -21.76
N GLU A 106 -1.88 23.47 -21.68
CA GLU A 106 -1.28 23.95 -20.43
C GLU A 106 -2.08 25.14 -19.87
N ASP A 107 -2.44 26.11 -20.71
CA ASP A 107 -3.25 27.27 -20.34
C ASP A 107 -4.64 26.84 -19.81
N LEU A 108 -5.29 25.85 -20.46
CA LEU A 108 -6.55 25.27 -20.01
C LEU A 108 -6.42 24.60 -18.64
N VAL A 109 -5.36 23.83 -18.43
CA VAL A 109 -5.11 23.20 -17.13
C VAL A 109 -4.96 24.27 -16.06
N HIS A 110 -4.18 25.31 -16.29
CA HIS A 110 -4.01 26.43 -15.37
C HIS A 110 -5.33 27.16 -15.07
N GLU A 111 -6.21 27.33 -16.06
CA GLU A 111 -7.53 27.94 -15.89
C GLU A 111 -8.48 27.08 -15.03
N LEU A 112 -8.40 25.75 -15.20
CA LEU A 112 -9.29 24.79 -14.55
C LEU A 112 -8.85 24.41 -13.14
N LEU A 113 -7.54 24.38 -12.87
CA LEU A 113 -6.99 23.94 -11.58
C LEU A 113 -7.58 24.66 -10.35
N PRO A 114 -7.77 25.98 -10.35
CA PRO A 114 -8.36 26.66 -9.17
C PRO A 114 -9.79 26.26 -8.84
N ARG A 115 -10.51 25.73 -9.85
CA ARG A 115 -11.92 25.30 -9.74
C ARG A 115 -12.07 23.78 -9.64
N ALA A 116 -10.98 23.03 -9.71
CA ALA A 116 -11.02 21.57 -9.63
C ALA A 116 -11.41 21.12 -8.22
N PHE A 117 -12.21 20.07 -8.14
CA PHE A 117 -12.52 19.42 -6.86
C PHE A 117 -11.25 18.81 -6.26
N VAL A 118 -11.12 18.90 -4.96
CA VAL A 118 -10.04 18.28 -4.19
C VAL A 118 -10.52 16.94 -3.65
N ARG A 119 -9.76 15.88 -3.94
CA ARG A 119 -9.98 14.56 -3.38
C ARG A 119 -8.96 14.33 -2.27
N PRO A 120 -9.40 14.24 -1.01
CA PRO A 120 -8.51 13.85 0.07
C PRO A 120 -8.16 12.37 -0.03
N GLY A 121 -6.95 12.03 0.34
CA GLY A 121 -6.46 10.67 0.49
C GLY A 121 -5.68 10.52 1.79
N ARG A 122 -5.54 9.29 2.26
CA ARG A 122 -4.75 8.95 3.44
C ARG A 122 -4.13 7.57 3.24
N THR A 123 -2.88 7.44 3.64
CA THR A 123 -2.16 6.16 3.67
C THR A 123 -1.47 6.04 5.01
N ASP A 124 -1.77 4.96 5.71
CA ASP A 124 -1.20 4.67 7.03
C ASP A 124 0.10 3.87 6.89
N ALA A 125 1.02 4.08 7.82
CA ALA A 125 2.25 3.34 7.93
C ALA A 125 2.54 2.97 9.39
N LEU A 126 3.13 1.80 9.57
CA LEU A 126 3.63 1.29 10.82
C LEU A 126 5.16 1.17 10.72
N LEU A 127 5.88 1.76 11.65
CA LEU A 127 7.30 1.53 11.85
C LEU A 127 7.47 0.56 13.02
N ASP A 128 8.02 -0.60 12.75
CA ASP A 128 8.47 -1.55 13.77
C ASP A 128 9.96 -1.34 14.01
N LEU A 129 10.27 -0.72 15.14
CA LEU A 129 11.65 -0.35 15.49
C LEU A 129 12.49 -1.56 15.87
N GLY A 130 11.85 -2.59 16.44
CA GLY A 130 12.54 -3.82 16.86
C GLY A 130 13.07 -4.64 15.68
N HIS A 131 12.35 -4.68 14.57
CA HIS A 131 12.75 -5.43 13.37
C HIS A 131 13.28 -4.52 12.25
N GLY A 132 13.33 -3.20 12.43
CA GLY A 132 13.69 -2.27 11.36
C GLY A 132 12.75 -2.38 10.15
N LEU A 133 11.43 -2.47 10.39
CA LEU A 133 10.44 -2.72 9.37
C LEU A 133 9.46 -1.57 9.24
N CYS A 134 9.31 -1.03 8.02
CA CYS A 134 8.28 -0.06 7.69
C CYS A 134 7.20 -0.76 6.85
N ILE A 135 5.98 -0.81 7.36
CA ILE A 135 4.81 -1.45 6.77
C ILE A 135 3.85 -0.36 6.33
N VAL A 136 3.54 -0.29 5.04
CA VAL A 136 2.65 0.72 4.47
C VAL A 136 1.35 0.08 4.03
N ASP A 137 0.19 0.64 4.44
CA ASP A 137 -1.14 0.18 4.01
C ASP A 137 -1.42 0.59 2.57
N SER A 138 -0.77 -0.09 1.65
CA SER A 138 -0.98 0.09 0.22
C SER A 138 -0.67 -1.19 -0.54
N SER A 139 -1.49 -1.52 -1.53
CA SER A 139 -1.16 -2.57 -2.51
C SER A 139 -0.39 -2.02 -3.72
N SER A 140 -0.25 -0.71 -3.82
CA SER A 140 0.52 -0.02 -4.86
C SER A 140 1.91 0.31 -4.35
N ARG A 141 2.93 -0.29 -4.96
CA ARG A 141 4.34 -0.03 -4.61
C ARG A 141 4.67 1.46 -4.72
N LYS A 142 4.21 2.12 -5.79
CA LYS A 142 4.41 3.57 -5.97
C LYS A 142 3.81 4.40 -4.83
N SER A 143 2.61 4.06 -4.38
CA SER A 143 1.98 4.77 -3.26
C SER A 143 2.73 4.53 -1.95
N ALA A 144 3.20 3.30 -1.73
CA ALA A 144 4.00 2.97 -0.56
C ALA A 144 5.37 3.69 -0.58
N GLU A 145 6.04 3.74 -1.73
CA GLU A 145 7.30 4.49 -1.91
C GLU A 145 7.12 5.99 -1.69
N ASN A 146 5.95 6.55 -2.05
CA ASN A 146 5.64 7.94 -1.72
C ASN A 146 5.60 8.18 -0.21
N VAL A 147 4.97 7.27 0.57
CA VAL A 147 4.94 7.36 2.04
C VAL A 147 6.36 7.30 2.62
N VAL A 148 7.17 6.36 2.17
CA VAL A 148 8.59 6.25 2.57
C VAL A 148 9.36 7.53 2.22
N SER A 149 9.05 8.16 1.09
CA SER A 149 9.69 9.42 0.67
C SER A 149 9.29 10.58 1.58
N GLU A 150 8.03 10.66 2.03
CA GLU A 150 7.59 11.67 3.00
C GLU A 150 8.29 11.47 4.36
N ILE A 151 8.39 10.22 4.84
CA ILE A 151 9.13 9.92 6.07
C ILE A 151 10.60 10.34 5.93
N ARG A 152 11.24 10.02 4.80
CA ARG A 152 12.62 10.44 4.51
C ARG A 152 12.77 11.96 4.49
N HIS A 153 11.81 12.66 3.90
CA HIS A 153 11.81 14.12 3.87
C HIS A 153 11.74 14.71 5.28
N ALA A 154 10.85 14.22 6.13
CA ALA A 154 10.70 14.69 7.49
C ALA A 154 11.94 14.39 8.36
N LEU A 155 12.49 13.19 8.28
CA LEU A 155 13.65 12.78 9.07
C LEU A 155 14.99 13.31 8.53
N GLY A 156 15.01 13.86 7.30
CA GLY A 156 16.23 14.22 6.58
C GLY A 156 16.99 13.00 6.02
N SER A 157 16.85 11.82 6.64
CA SER A 157 17.38 10.55 6.17
C SER A 157 16.49 9.40 6.65
N PHE A 158 16.11 8.53 5.76
CA PHE A 158 15.39 7.29 6.03
C PHE A 158 15.76 6.27 4.96
N PRO A 159 16.86 5.51 5.14
CA PRO A 159 17.37 4.59 4.12
C PRO A 159 16.55 3.29 4.07
N ALA A 160 15.24 3.43 3.95
CA ALA A 160 14.34 2.29 3.81
C ALA A 160 14.37 1.74 2.38
N LEU A 161 14.57 0.43 2.25
CA LEU A 161 14.59 -0.31 0.99
C LEU A 161 13.41 -1.31 0.96
N PRO A 162 12.82 -1.56 -0.21
CA PRO A 162 11.80 -2.59 -0.35
C PRO A 162 12.33 -3.94 0.10
N VAL A 163 11.52 -4.71 0.83
CA VAL A 163 11.83 -6.09 1.18
C VAL A 163 11.93 -6.91 -0.10
N ASN A 164 13.00 -7.68 -0.22
CA ASN A 164 13.25 -8.62 -1.31
C ASN A 164 13.39 -10.04 -0.75
N ALA A 165 13.22 -11.04 -1.61
CA ALA A 165 13.43 -12.44 -1.28
C ALA A 165 14.63 -12.98 -2.04
N GLU A 166 15.45 -13.82 -1.39
CA GLU A 166 16.56 -14.52 -2.03
C GLU A 166 16.06 -15.69 -2.90
N VAL A 167 14.90 -16.24 -2.57
CA VAL A 167 14.21 -17.27 -3.35
C VAL A 167 13.10 -16.64 -4.17
N ALA A 168 12.80 -17.20 -5.34
CA ALA A 168 11.70 -16.70 -6.17
C ALA A 168 10.35 -16.94 -5.46
N PRO A 169 9.61 -15.90 -5.04
CA PRO A 169 8.36 -16.09 -4.30
C PRO A 169 7.34 -16.93 -5.06
N ARG A 170 7.27 -16.76 -6.39
CA ARG A 170 6.43 -17.55 -7.29
C ARG A 170 6.68 -19.04 -7.16
N SER A 171 7.94 -19.46 -7.07
CA SER A 171 8.29 -20.89 -6.92
C SER A 171 7.83 -21.42 -5.57
N VAL A 172 8.02 -20.66 -4.49
CA VAL A 172 7.59 -21.05 -3.14
C VAL A 172 6.07 -21.17 -3.07
N LEU A 173 5.33 -20.16 -3.56
CA LEU A 173 3.86 -20.20 -3.59
C LEU A 173 3.34 -21.37 -4.43
N THR A 174 4.01 -21.71 -5.52
CA THR A 174 3.67 -22.85 -6.38
C THR A 174 3.92 -24.17 -5.65
N GLY A 175 5.05 -24.30 -4.95
CA GLY A 175 5.38 -25.46 -4.15
C GLY A 175 4.35 -25.74 -3.05
N TRP A 176 3.90 -24.71 -2.33
CA TRP A 176 2.89 -24.85 -1.29
C TRP A 176 1.56 -25.38 -1.82
N ILE A 177 1.08 -24.92 -2.97
CA ILE A 177 -0.14 -25.50 -3.59
C ILE A 177 0.13 -26.91 -4.11
N ALA A 178 1.32 -27.19 -4.60
CA ALA A 178 1.72 -28.52 -5.10
C ALA A 178 1.92 -29.56 -3.98
N GLY A 179 1.76 -29.19 -2.72
CA GLY A 179 1.83 -30.08 -1.56
C GLY A 179 3.15 -30.02 -0.78
N GLU A 180 4.04 -29.07 -1.09
CA GLU A 180 5.18 -28.80 -0.22
C GLU A 180 4.70 -28.28 1.15
N PRO A 181 5.43 -28.60 2.24
CA PRO A 181 5.01 -28.19 3.58
C PRO A 181 5.00 -26.66 3.71
N LEU A 182 3.89 -26.14 4.24
CA LEU A 182 3.79 -24.74 4.63
C LEU A 182 4.57 -24.51 5.94
N PRO A 183 5.03 -23.27 6.17
CA PRO A 183 5.51 -22.85 7.48
C PRO A 183 4.50 -23.11 8.58
N GLU A 184 4.98 -23.34 9.80
CA GLU A 184 4.12 -23.57 10.97
C GLU A 184 3.13 -22.40 11.16
N GLY A 185 1.88 -22.72 11.41
CA GLY A 185 0.78 -21.78 11.56
C GLY A 185 0.15 -21.31 10.25
N LEU A 186 0.80 -21.51 9.07
CA LEU A 186 0.18 -21.17 7.80
C LEU A 186 -0.69 -22.32 7.27
N SER A 187 -1.84 -21.93 6.73
CA SER A 187 -2.72 -22.83 5.97
C SER A 187 -3.19 -22.16 4.67
N LEU A 188 -3.56 -22.98 3.69
CA LEU A 188 -4.09 -22.49 2.41
C LEU A 188 -5.47 -21.90 2.61
N GLY A 189 -5.73 -20.77 1.97
CA GLY A 189 -7.06 -20.21 1.82
C GLY A 189 -7.81 -20.80 0.63
N ASP A 190 -8.75 -20.05 0.08
CA ASP A 190 -9.70 -20.48 -0.97
C ASP A 190 -9.54 -19.72 -2.30
N GLU A 191 -8.46 -18.94 -2.46
CA GLU A 191 -8.21 -18.23 -3.73
C GLU A 191 -6.75 -18.28 -4.15
N CYS A 192 -6.52 -18.42 -5.47
CA CYS A 192 -5.20 -18.24 -6.07
C CYS A 192 -5.28 -17.62 -7.48
N GLU A 193 -4.18 -17.03 -7.89
CA GLU A 193 -3.98 -16.58 -9.27
C GLU A 193 -2.75 -17.32 -9.84
N LEU A 194 -2.94 -17.98 -10.97
CA LEU A 194 -1.87 -18.66 -11.69
C LEU A 194 -1.63 -17.97 -13.03
N LYS A 195 -0.37 -17.92 -13.44
CA LYS A 195 0.05 -17.33 -14.70
C LYS A 195 0.98 -18.26 -15.46
N ASP A 196 0.80 -18.32 -16.77
CA ASP A 196 1.72 -19.05 -17.64
C ASP A 196 3.09 -18.36 -17.65
N ALA A 197 4.17 -19.14 -17.47
CA ALA A 197 5.53 -18.63 -17.50
C ALA A 197 6.00 -18.30 -18.93
N ALA A 198 5.47 -19.00 -19.95
CA ALA A 198 5.85 -18.86 -21.35
C ALA A 198 4.97 -17.89 -22.14
N ASP A 199 3.70 -17.77 -21.76
CA ASP A 199 2.72 -16.90 -22.44
C ASP A 199 2.37 -15.69 -21.59
N LYS A 200 2.59 -14.50 -22.15
CA LYS A 200 2.35 -13.21 -21.48
C LYS A 200 0.90 -12.94 -21.10
N GLY A 201 -0.04 -13.79 -21.47
CA GLY A 201 -1.48 -13.51 -21.36
C GLY A 201 -2.33 -14.49 -20.56
N ALA A 202 -1.92 -15.74 -20.42
CA ALA A 202 -2.76 -16.77 -19.81
C ALA A 202 -2.76 -16.66 -18.27
N VAL A 203 -3.83 -16.06 -17.72
CA VAL A 203 -4.06 -15.93 -16.27
C VAL A 203 -5.29 -16.72 -15.88
N VAL A 204 -5.18 -17.55 -14.86
CA VAL A 204 -6.28 -18.28 -14.23
C VAL A 204 -6.49 -17.74 -12.84
N LYS A 205 -7.72 -17.41 -12.48
CA LYS A 205 -8.12 -16.97 -11.14
C LYS A 205 -9.10 -17.96 -10.57
N CYS A 206 -8.72 -18.56 -9.46
CA CYS A 206 -9.53 -19.51 -8.72
C CYS A 206 -9.99 -18.85 -7.44
N GLN A 207 -11.27 -18.97 -7.12
CA GLN A 207 -11.85 -18.35 -5.91
C GLN A 207 -12.92 -19.27 -5.34
N ARG A 208 -12.98 -19.33 -4.00
CA ARG A 208 -13.96 -20.11 -3.24
C ARG A 208 -13.94 -21.59 -3.59
N GLN A 209 -12.74 -22.14 -3.70
CA GLN A 209 -12.55 -23.57 -3.98
C GLN A 209 -11.31 -24.11 -3.26
N GLU A 210 -11.25 -25.42 -3.12
CA GLU A 210 -10.09 -26.13 -2.61
C GLU A 210 -8.89 -25.96 -3.57
N LEU A 211 -7.74 -25.53 -3.03
CA LEU A 211 -6.58 -25.21 -3.85
C LEU A 211 -5.68 -26.41 -4.16
N GLN A 212 -5.87 -27.54 -3.47
CA GLN A 212 -5.14 -28.81 -3.70
C GLN A 212 -5.94 -29.82 -4.51
N GLY A 213 -7.02 -29.37 -5.16
CA GLY A 213 -7.85 -30.22 -6.02
C GLY A 213 -7.26 -30.43 -7.41
N ASP A 214 -7.81 -31.45 -8.12
CA ASP A 214 -7.35 -31.88 -9.46
C ASP A 214 -7.36 -30.77 -10.52
N GLU A 215 -8.26 -29.78 -10.38
CA GLU A 215 -8.35 -28.67 -11.32
C GLU A 215 -7.11 -27.78 -11.25
N ILE A 216 -6.64 -27.48 -10.04
CA ILE A 216 -5.42 -26.68 -9.82
C ILE A 216 -4.20 -27.49 -10.23
N ALA A 217 -4.13 -28.79 -9.88
CA ALA A 217 -3.04 -29.68 -10.27
C ALA A 217 -2.81 -29.67 -11.80
N LYS A 218 -3.88 -29.78 -12.62
CA LYS A 218 -3.78 -29.69 -14.08
C LYS A 218 -3.18 -28.37 -14.58
N HIS A 219 -3.49 -27.27 -13.91
CA HIS A 219 -2.88 -25.98 -14.27
C HIS A 219 -1.38 -25.94 -13.94
N LEU A 220 -0.97 -26.50 -12.82
CA LEU A 220 0.44 -26.64 -12.45
C LEU A 220 1.19 -27.55 -13.43
N GLU A 221 0.62 -28.71 -13.77
CA GLU A 221 1.16 -29.65 -14.76
C GLU A 221 1.31 -28.99 -16.15
N SER A 222 0.42 -28.06 -16.53
CA SER A 222 0.54 -27.29 -17.76
C SER A 222 1.63 -26.19 -17.72
N GLY A 223 2.39 -26.08 -16.62
CA GLY A 223 3.48 -25.14 -16.45
C GLY A 223 3.08 -23.76 -15.89
N LYS A 224 1.83 -23.58 -15.47
CA LYS A 224 1.42 -22.34 -14.81
C LYS A 224 2.00 -22.27 -13.40
N GLN A 225 2.37 -21.08 -12.99
CA GLN A 225 2.93 -20.79 -11.67
C GLN A 225 2.03 -19.85 -10.90
N VAL A 226 2.02 -19.99 -9.58
CA VAL A 226 1.21 -19.19 -8.67
C VAL A 226 1.82 -17.79 -8.54
N THR A 227 1.01 -16.76 -8.82
CA THR A 227 1.40 -15.35 -8.68
C THR A 227 0.75 -14.68 -7.47
N ARG A 228 -0.37 -15.25 -6.99
CA ARG A 228 -1.05 -14.84 -5.76
C ARG A 228 -1.65 -16.05 -5.08
N LEU A 229 -1.56 -16.10 -3.77
CA LEU A 229 -2.04 -17.20 -2.94
C LEU A 229 -2.73 -16.66 -1.69
N ALA A 230 -3.98 -17.07 -1.47
CA ALA A 230 -4.66 -16.84 -0.20
C ALA A 230 -4.14 -17.79 0.86
N LEU A 231 -3.86 -17.24 2.02
CA LEU A 231 -3.31 -17.91 3.18
C LEU A 231 -4.03 -17.45 4.46
N THR A 232 -4.03 -18.29 5.47
CA THR A 232 -4.39 -17.93 6.84
C THR A 232 -3.24 -18.25 7.78
N LEU A 233 -3.09 -17.46 8.84
CA LEU A 233 -2.09 -17.64 9.88
C LEU A 233 -2.81 -17.87 11.21
N ASP A 234 -2.69 -19.08 11.77
CA ASP A 234 -3.23 -19.52 13.08
C ASP A 234 -4.71 -19.18 13.33
N ASP A 235 -5.52 -19.12 12.28
CA ASP A 235 -6.92 -18.66 12.31
C ASP A 235 -7.12 -17.22 12.88
N HIS A 236 -6.02 -16.47 13.04
CA HIS A 236 -6.05 -15.08 13.48
C HIS A 236 -6.08 -14.10 12.32
N VAL A 237 -5.39 -14.42 11.23
CA VAL A 237 -5.21 -13.52 10.09
C VAL A 237 -5.45 -14.24 8.78
N SER A 238 -6.23 -13.65 7.89
CA SER A 238 -6.32 -14.06 6.48
C SER A 238 -5.72 -13.00 5.57
N PHE A 239 -5.06 -13.43 4.49
CA PHE A 239 -4.40 -12.52 3.54
C PHE A 239 -4.15 -13.19 2.20
N VAL A 240 -3.79 -12.40 1.20
CA VAL A 240 -3.33 -12.87 -0.11
C VAL A 240 -1.89 -12.41 -0.32
N LEU A 241 -0.97 -13.34 -0.40
CA LEU A 241 0.44 -13.08 -0.67
C LEU A 241 0.68 -13.05 -2.19
N GLY A 242 1.29 -11.99 -2.69
CA GLY A 242 1.68 -11.86 -4.08
C GLY A 242 3.15 -12.25 -4.34
N GLU A 243 3.47 -12.63 -5.58
CA GLU A 243 4.85 -12.83 -6.04
C GLU A 243 5.72 -11.57 -5.88
N ASP A 244 5.10 -10.42 -5.79
CA ASP A 244 5.70 -9.10 -5.53
C ASP A 244 5.93 -8.81 -4.05
N LEU A 245 5.74 -9.81 -3.17
CA LEU A 245 5.83 -9.73 -1.71
C LEU A 245 4.83 -8.75 -1.06
N VAL A 246 3.84 -8.28 -1.80
CA VAL A 246 2.77 -7.46 -1.23
C VAL A 246 1.70 -8.38 -0.64
N VAL A 247 1.42 -8.18 0.64
CA VAL A 247 0.29 -8.78 1.33
C VAL A 247 -0.96 -7.97 1.02
N ARG A 248 -2.00 -8.60 0.49
CA ARG A 248 -3.28 -7.99 0.11
C ARG A 248 -4.41 -8.61 0.91
N LYS A 249 -5.52 -7.91 1.01
CA LYS A 249 -6.71 -8.38 1.72
C LYS A 249 -6.40 -8.82 3.18
N PHE A 250 -5.42 -8.18 3.80
CA PHE A 250 -5.07 -8.47 5.19
C PHE A 250 -6.28 -8.20 6.08
N LYS A 251 -6.70 -9.22 6.80
CA LYS A 251 -7.88 -9.18 7.65
C LYS A 251 -7.62 -9.94 8.94
N LEU A 252 -7.87 -9.30 10.07
CA LEU A 252 -7.95 -9.98 11.36
C LEU A 252 -9.26 -10.78 11.42
N LEU A 253 -9.17 -12.04 11.82
CA LEU A 253 -10.29 -12.94 11.98
C LEU A 253 -10.85 -12.85 13.41
N ASP A 254 -12.02 -13.45 13.63
CA ASP A 254 -12.74 -13.34 14.90
C ASP A 254 -11.89 -13.80 16.09
N GLY A 255 -11.11 -14.86 15.95
CA GLY A 255 -10.19 -15.35 17.00
C GLY A 255 -9.17 -14.32 17.50
N ALA A 256 -8.73 -13.38 16.63
CA ALA A 256 -7.85 -12.29 17.03
C ALA A 256 -8.64 -11.10 17.62
N VAL A 257 -9.85 -10.84 17.11
CA VAL A 257 -10.68 -9.69 17.50
C VAL A 257 -11.41 -9.92 18.82
N ASP A 258 -11.80 -11.14 19.13
CA ASP A 258 -12.47 -11.50 20.39
C ASP A 258 -11.64 -11.13 21.62
N SER A 259 -10.31 -11.12 21.49
CA SER A 259 -9.41 -10.61 22.53
C SER A 259 -9.57 -9.13 22.85
N LEU A 260 -10.12 -8.33 21.90
CA LEU A 260 -10.40 -6.91 22.07
C LEU A 260 -11.78 -6.63 22.69
N GLU A 261 -12.73 -7.56 22.56
CA GLU A 261 -14.12 -7.34 23.02
C GLU A 261 -14.29 -7.40 24.54
N SER A 262 -13.29 -7.92 25.25
CA SER A 262 -13.31 -8.03 26.70
C SER A 262 -13.01 -6.73 27.46
N THR A 263 -12.70 -5.65 26.77
CA THR A 263 -12.38 -4.36 27.39
C THR A 263 -13.60 -3.41 27.31
N GLU A 264 -14.10 -2.94 28.46
CA GLU A 264 -15.18 -1.94 28.52
C GLU A 264 -14.76 -0.67 27.74
N ARG A 265 -15.55 -0.31 26.72
CA ARG A 265 -15.20 0.68 25.68
C ARG A 265 -15.86 2.01 25.94
N ASP A 266 -15.43 2.74 26.95
CA ASP A 266 -15.89 4.12 27.15
C ASP A 266 -15.02 5.18 26.45
N ASP A 267 -13.84 4.80 25.91
CA ASP A 267 -12.92 5.72 25.25
C ASP A 267 -12.51 5.23 23.86
N LEU A 268 -12.91 5.98 22.82
CA LEU A 268 -12.55 5.76 21.42
C LEU A 268 -11.03 5.65 21.22
N ARG A 269 -10.24 6.39 22.00
CA ARG A 269 -8.80 6.38 21.92
C ARG A 269 -8.23 5.06 22.41
N ALA A 270 -8.72 4.54 23.54
CA ALA A 270 -8.31 3.23 24.06
C ALA A 270 -8.65 2.10 23.08
N GLU A 271 -9.80 2.19 22.39
CA GLU A 271 -10.14 1.24 21.33
C GLU A 271 -9.17 1.29 20.15
N LEU A 272 -8.78 2.48 19.70
CA LEU A 272 -7.81 2.65 18.61
C LEU A 272 -6.42 2.15 19.01
N ASP A 273 -6.01 2.39 20.26
CA ASP A 273 -4.75 1.90 20.82
C ASP A 273 -4.70 0.37 20.82
N ALA A 274 -5.75 -0.27 21.34
CA ALA A 274 -5.84 -1.73 21.39
C ALA A 274 -5.84 -2.34 19.97
N ARG A 275 -6.58 -1.75 19.05
CA ARG A 275 -6.60 -2.19 17.64
C ARG A 275 -5.25 -2.02 16.95
N PHE A 276 -4.56 -0.93 17.21
CA PHE A 276 -3.23 -0.71 16.63
C PHE A 276 -2.22 -1.70 17.22
N ALA A 277 -2.23 -1.92 18.53
CA ALA A 277 -1.36 -2.90 19.18
C ALA A 277 -1.56 -4.31 18.61
N LEU A 278 -2.82 -4.74 18.47
CA LEU A 278 -3.15 -6.03 17.87
C LEU A 278 -2.67 -6.12 16.42
N MET A 279 -2.99 -5.12 15.60
CA MET A 279 -2.56 -5.09 14.20
C MET A 279 -1.03 -5.14 14.07
N ALA A 280 -0.30 -4.39 14.91
CA ALA A 280 1.15 -4.40 14.92
C ALA A 280 1.71 -5.77 15.33
N ALA A 281 1.12 -6.42 16.34
CA ALA A 281 1.53 -7.75 16.78
C ALA A 281 1.31 -8.81 15.69
N GLU A 282 0.15 -8.82 15.03
CA GLU A 282 -0.15 -9.78 13.97
C GLU A 282 0.67 -9.54 12.70
N ALA A 283 0.95 -8.27 12.35
CA ALA A 283 1.85 -7.96 11.24
C ALA A 283 3.29 -8.43 11.51
N LYS A 284 3.80 -8.25 12.73
CA LYS A 284 5.11 -8.77 13.17
C LYS A 284 5.16 -10.29 13.09
N ARG A 285 4.12 -10.95 13.61
CA ARG A 285 4.01 -12.42 13.59
C ARG A 285 4.01 -12.94 12.16
N LEU A 286 3.20 -12.35 11.29
CA LEU A 286 3.19 -12.69 9.86
C LEU A 286 4.57 -12.54 9.24
N PHE A 287 5.24 -11.41 9.50
CA PHE A 287 6.58 -11.18 8.99
C PHE A 287 7.58 -12.25 9.49
N SER A 288 7.56 -12.59 10.78
CA SER A 288 8.45 -13.60 11.36
C SER A 288 8.27 -15.00 10.75
N VAL A 289 7.06 -15.34 10.27
CA VAL A 289 6.77 -16.60 9.59
C VAL A 289 7.23 -16.55 8.12
N LEU A 290 7.02 -15.41 7.44
CA LEU A 290 7.38 -15.26 6.02
C LEU A 290 8.89 -15.07 5.81
N GLU A 291 9.60 -14.45 6.76
CA GLU A 291 11.03 -14.15 6.65
C GLU A 291 11.88 -15.40 6.36
N PRO A 292 11.82 -16.49 7.16
CA PRO A 292 12.58 -17.69 6.88
C PRO A 292 12.07 -18.46 5.65
N ALA A 293 10.76 -18.48 5.42
CA ALA A 293 10.12 -19.22 4.33
C ALA A 293 10.50 -18.68 2.95
N LEU A 294 10.61 -17.36 2.82
CA LEU A 294 10.95 -16.66 1.59
C LEU A 294 12.39 -16.15 1.57
N LYS A 295 13.16 -16.40 2.64
CA LYS A 295 14.51 -15.83 2.83
C LYS A 295 14.50 -14.32 2.54
N LEU A 296 13.66 -13.60 3.28
CA LEU A 296 13.54 -12.15 3.08
C LEU A 296 14.82 -11.42 3.47
N SER A 297 15.16 -10.38 2.70
CA SER A 297 16.33 -9.54 2.98
C SER A 297 16.27 -8.93 4.37
N ARG A 298 17.40 -8.93 5.08
CA ARG A 298 17.55 -8.24 6.37
C ARG A 298 18.03 -6.81 6.14
N ALA A 299 17.74 -5.91 7.08
CA ALA A 299 18.39 -4.61 7.09
C ALA A 299 19.90 -4.83 7.29
N GLU A 300 20.71 -4.16 6.50
CA GLU A 300 22.14 -4.04 6.79
C GLU A 300 22.29 -3.02 7.93
N ASP A 301 23.01 -3.40 8.98
CA ASP A 301 23.29 -2.55 10.15
C ASP A 301 24.22 -1.39 9.80
#